data_0b8296d3b99a0f6828d23475aa198159
#
_entry.id   0b8296d3b99a0f6828d23475aa198159
#
_cell.length_a   1.000
_cell.length_b   1.000
_cell.length_c   1.000
_cell.angle_alpha   90.00
_cell.angle_beta   90.00
_cell.angle_gamma   90.00
#
_symmetry.space_group_name_H-M   'P 1'
#
loop_
_entity.id
_entity.type
_entity.pdbx_description
1 polymer ?
#
loop_
_entity_poly.entity_id
_entity_poly.type
_entity_poly.pdbx_seq_one_letter_code
_entity_poly.pdbx_strand_id
1 'polypeptide(L)' 'MTENELKDYIKTNKISVSDLRYFMECTSQTLRKRINEVSLFSGKDLHILIDFGVPFDIIRKRMKRLYDSQVADKQ' A
#
# COMPACT_ATOMS: atom_id res chain seq x y z
N MET A 1 15.44 -4.70 8.72
CA MET A 1 14.26 -5.23 8.01
C MET A 1 13.17 -4.18 7.99
N THR A 2 12.72 -3.81 6.82
CA THR A 2 11.63 -2.86 6.70
C THR A 2 10.29 -3.59 6.85
N GLU A 3 9.54 -3.24 7.87
CA GLU A 3 8.21 -3.77 8.05
C GLU A 3 7.26 -3.11 7.05
N ASN A 4 6.44 -3.90 6.42
CA ASN A 4 5.41 -3.40 5.51
C ASN A 4 4.06 -3.87 6.00
N GLU A 5 3.41 -3.03 6.77
CA GLU A 5 2.12 -3.33 7.40
C GLU A 5 1.03 -3.60 6.35
N LEU A 6 1.07 -2.90 5.23
CA LEU A 6 0.09 -3.09 4.18
C LEU A 6 0.25 -4.47 3.53
N LYS A 7 1.48 -4.86 3.21
CA LYS A 7 1.76 -6.17 2.65
C LYS A 7 1.33 -7.28 3.61
N ASP A 8 1.67 -7.12 4.89
CA ASP A 8 1.33 -8.10 5.91
C ASP A 8 -0.19 -8.20 6.09
N TYR A 9 -0.90 -7.09 6.06
CA TYR A 9 -2.35 -7.09 6.19
C TYR A 9 -3.01 -7.83 5.04
N ILE A 10 -2.57 -7.56 3.81
CA ILE A 10 -3.09 -8.20 2.61
C ILE A 10 -2.89 -9.71 2.71
N LYS A 11 -1.71 -10.14 3.12
CA LYS A 11 -1.37 -11.56 3.25
C LYS A 11 -2.18 -12.23 4.37
N THR A 12 -2.21 -11.60 5.55
CA THR A 12 -2.87 -12.17 6.73
C THR A 12 -4.38 -12.30 6.53
N ASN A 13 -4.98 -11.32 5.87
CA ASN A 13 -6.44 -11.31 5.66
C ASN A 13 -6.85 -11.93 4.34
N LYS A 14 -5.92 -12.55 3.63
CA LYS A 14 -6.17 -13.27 2.39
C LYS A 14 -6.89 -12.41 1.34
N ILE A 15 -6.50 -11.15 1.25
CA ILE A 15 -7.04 -10.26 0.23
C ILE A 15 -6.51 -10.71 -1.12
N SER A 16 -7.41 -10.84 -2.10
CA SER A 16 -7.04 -11.33 -3.43
C SER A 16 -6.22 -10.28 -4.19
N VAL A 17 -4.94 -10.60 -4.43
CA VAL A 17 -4.07 -9.74 -5.22
C VAL A 17 -4.58 -9.64 -6.66
N SER A 18 -5.12 -10.73 -7.20
CA SER A 18 -5.69 -10.74 -8.55
C SER A 18 -6.84 -9.75 -8.68
N ASP A 19 -7.70 -9.69 -7.66
CA ASP A 19 -8.82 -8.75 -7.66
C ASP A 19 -8.34 -7.31 -7.54
N LEU A 20 -7.33 -7.06 -6.68
CA LEU A 20 -6.75 -5.74 -6.57
C LEU A 20 -6.17 -5.27 -7.90
N ARG A 21 -5.44 -6.15 -8.59
CA ARG A 21 -4.88 -5.84 -9.91
C ARG A 21 -5.98 -5.52 -10.92
N TYR A 22 -7.06 -6.28 -10.88
CA TYR A 22 -8.18 -6.08 -11.79
C TYR A 22 -8.81 -4.69 -11.60
N PHE A 23 -9.13 -4.35 -10.36
CA PHE A 23 -9.77 -3.07 -10.07
C PHE A 23 -8.83 -1.89 -10.23
N MET A 24 -7.54 -2.08 -9.98
CA MET A 24 -6.53 -1.03 -10.15
C MET A 24 -6.00 -0.95 -11.57
N GLU A 25 -6.37 -1.92 -12.41
CA GLU A 25 -5.93 -1.99 -13.80
C GLU A 25 -4.41 -1.92 -13.93
N CYS A 26 -3.72 -2.77 -13.15
CA CYS A 26 -2.25 -2.78 -13.15
C CYS A 26 -1.71 -4.21 -13.15
N THR A 27 -0.41 -4.31 -13.44
CA THR A 27 0.31 -5.59 -13.42
C THR A 27 0.72 -5.95 -12.00
N SER A 28 1.15 -7.22 -11.80
CA SER A 28 1.68 -7.66 -10.49
C SER A 28 2.86 -6.83 -10.06
N GLN A 29 3.75 -6.52 -11.00
CA GLN A 29 4.95 -5.74 -10.70
C GLN A 29 4.58 -4.33 -10.25
N THR A 30 3.64 -3.70 -10.95
CA THR A 30 3.18 -2.37 -10.60
C THR A 30 2.51 -2.35 -9.23
N LEU A 31 1.67 -3.34 -8.94
CA LEU A 31 1.01 -3.43 -7.65
C LEU A 31 2.02 -3.62 -6.52
N ARG A 32 2.99 -4.52 -6.73
CA ARG A 32 4.04 -4.74 -5.73
C ARG A 32 4.83 -3.47 -5.46
N LYS A 33 5.14 -2.72 -6.51
CA LYS A 33 5.87 -1.47 -6.39
C LYS A 33 5.08 -0.45 -5.58
N ARG A 34 3.76 -0.34 -5.84
CA ARG A 34 2.88 0.56 -5.09
C ARG A 34 2.73 0.15 -3.63
N ILE A 35 2.67 -1.15 -3.36
CA ILE A 35 2.58 -1.63 -1.97
C ILE A 35 3.85 -1.28 -1.21
N ASN A 36 5.01 -1.37 -1.86
CA ASN A 36 6.27 -0.99 -1.23
C ASN A 36 6.40 0.52 -1.05
N GLU A 37 5.79 1.29 -1.94
CA GLU A 37 5.84 2.74 -1.89
C GLU A 37 4.44 3.31 -2.04
N VAL A 38 3.78 3.46 -0.90
CA VAL A 38 2.35 3.80 -0.84
C VAL A 38 2.06 5.16 -1.47
N SER A 39 3.05 6.05 -1.53
CA SER A 39 2.89 7.35 -2.16
C SER A 39 2.58 7.26 -3.66
N LEU A 40 2.84 6.11 -4.28
CA LEU A 40 2.52 5.89 -5.69
C LEU A 40 1.04 5.56 -5.92
N PHE A 41 0.29 5.27 -4.86
CA PHE A 41 -1.14 5.03 -5.00
C PHE A 41 -1.87 6.34 -5.28
N SER A 42 -2.77 6.29 -6.27
CA SER A 42 -3.69 7.41 -6.52
C SER A 42 -4.85 7.37 -5.52
N GLY A 43 -5.66 8.42 -5.49
CA GLY A 43 -6.85 8.42 -4.66
C GLY A 43 -7.79 7.27 -4.97
N LYS A 44 -7.92 6.92 -6.25
CA LYS A 44 -8.73 5.79 -6.69
C LYS A 44 -8.18 4.49 -6.12
N ASP A 45 -6.87 4.29 -6.16
CA ASP A 45 -6.24 3.08 -5.64
C ASP A 45 -6.47 2.95 -4.13
N LEU A 46 -6.34 4.04 -3.40
CA LEU A 46 -6.57 4.03 -1.95
C LEU A 46 -8.03 3.69 -1.64
N HIS A 47 -8.96 4.21 -2.43
CA HIS A 47 -10.37 3.91 -2.26
C HIS A 47 -10.64 2.42 -2.48
N ILE A 48 -10.00 1.82 -3.50
CA ILE A 48 -10.13 0.40 -3.78
C ILE A 48 -9.62 -0.43 -2.58
N LEU A 49 -8.48 -0.06 -2.01
CA LEU A 49 -7.95 -0.76 -0.84
C LEU A 49 -8.93 -0.70 0.34
N ILE A 50 -9.54 0.46 0.57
CA ILE A 50 -10.51 0.62 1.65
C ILE A 50 -11.74 -0.24 1.39
N ASP A 51 -12.21 -0.30 0.15
CA ASP A 51 -13.34 -1.15 -0.22
C ASP A 51 -13.06 -2.63 0.01
N PHE A 52 -11.79 -3.03 -0.10
CA PHE A 52 -11.37 -4.41 0.16
C PHE A 52 -11.19 -4.69 1.66
N GLY A 53 -11.45 -3.70 2.51
CA GLY A 53 -11.37 -3.87 3.95
C GLY A 53 -10.04 -3.50 4.59
N VAL A 54 -9.15 -2.87 3.84
CA VAL A 54 -7.88 -2.41 4.40
C VAL A 54 -8.13 -1.17 5.25
N PRO A 55 -7.78 -1.19 6.56
CA PRO A 55 -7.98 -0.01 7.41
C PRO A 55 -7.13 1.16 6.93
N PHE A 56 -7.72 2.33 6.94
CA PHE A 56 -7.01 3.54 6.56
C PHE A 56 -5.78 3.77 7.44
N ASP A 57 -5.85 3.36 8.71
CA ASP A 57 -4.75 3.51 9.64
C ASP A 57 -3.47 2.82 9.18
N ILE A 58 -3.61 1.66 8.54
CA ILE A 58 -2.45 0.92 8.03
C ILE A 58 -1.79 1.69 6.90
N ILE A 59 -2.60 2.22 5.99
CA ILE A 59 -2.12 3.03 4.87
C ILE A 59 -1.42 4.27 5.42
N ARG A 60 -2.04 4.92 6.39
CA ARG A 60 -1.51 6.13 7.01
C ARG A 60 -0.16 5.87 7.70
N LYS A 61 -0.06 4.77 8.44
CA LYS A 61 1.20 4.41 9.10
C LYS A 61 2.31 4.20 8.09
N ARG A 62 2.01 3.53 7.00
CA ARG A 62 3.00 3.28 5.95
C ARG A 62 3.47 4.58 5.30
N MET A 63 2.53 5.47 5.00
CA MET A 63 2.84 6.77 4.44
C MET A 63 3.70 7.59 5.39
N LYS A 64 3.37 7.57 6.67
CA LYS A 64 4.13 8.31 7.67
C LYS A 64 5.57 7.81 7.77
N ARG A 65 5.78 6.49 7.73
CA ARG A 65 7.13 5.93 7.76
C ARG A 65 7.95 6.40 6.58
N LEU A 66 7.36 6.36 5.39
CA LEU A 66 8.06 6.81 4.19
C LEU A 66 8.38 8.29 4.26
N TYR A 67 7.44 9.08 4.76
CA TYR A 67 7.64 10.51 4.93
C TYR A 67 8.75 10.79 5.95
N ASP A 68 8.71 10.14 7.10
CA ASP A 68 9.71 10.33 8.15
C ASP A 68 11.11 9.96 7.66
N SER A 69 11.21 8.89 6.88
CA SER A 69 12.47 8.47 6.29
C SER A 69 13.02 9.53 5.34
N GLN A 70 12.16 10.10 4.51
CA GLN A 70 12.56 11.15 3.57
C GLN A 70 13.01 12.43 4.29
N VAL A 71 12.28 12.80 5.33
CA VAL A 71 12.62 13.99 6.12
C VAL A 71 13.96 13.80 6.82
N ALA A 72 14.21 12.62 7.37
CA ALA A 72 15.48 12.32 8.02
C ALA A 72 16.64 12.43 7.04
N ASP A 73 16.47 12.00 5.80
CA ASP A 73 17.50 12.06 4.77
C ASP A 73 17.83 13.50 4.36
N LYS A 74 16.91 14.43 4.55
CA LYS A 74 17.10 15.82 4.16
C LYS A 74 17.77 16.65 5.23
N GLN A 75 17.96 16.10 6.40
CA GLN A 75 18.65 16.79 7.49
C GLN A 75 20.09 16.35 7.57
#